data_1f7005c53c9913b2b66c3607159f0026
#
_entry.id   1f7005c53c9913b2b66c3607159f0026
#
_cell.length_a   1.000
_cell.length_b   1.000
_cell.length_c   1.000
_cell.angle_alpha   90.00
_cell.angle_beta   90.00
_cell.angle_gamma   90.00
#
_symmetry.space_group_name_H-M   'P 1'
#
loop_
_entity.id
_entity.type
_entity.pdbx_description
1 polymer ?
#
loop_
_entity_poly.entity_id
_entity_poly.type
_entity_poly.pdbx_seq_one_letter_code
_entity_poly.pdbx_strand_id
1 'polypeptide(L)'
;MDIEKITASLKNASSKLALQTASQKNEALLSVSSSIEKNRKIILEANALDVKNARERGMSESLVERLSLDDKKIDSIIDSFKLIISQTDPVGEEIAGWKTPAGMTIRQVRVPLGVVAIIYESRPNVTADAFALAYKSGNSILLRGSSSAINSNLALEKAIKQGLKNAKNGIDEAISLAPCKNHEEVEQILTAVGKVDVALPRGGAKLINMVVQTAKIPVIQTGAGICHLYVDESADLEMALNIAWNAKTQRPGACNAIETIVVNEKILNQFIPRLVEKFAGKVELRLDEK
;
A
#
# COMPACT_ATOMS: atom_id res chain seq x y z
N MET A 1 13.31 19.85 -8.05
CA MET A 1 11.83 19.79 -7.86
C MET A 1 11.45 20.84 -6.82
N ASP A 2 10.32 21.54 -6.99
CA ASP A 2 9.85 22.53 -5.99
C ASP A 2 8.91 21.83 -4.99
N ILE A 3 9.50 21.21 -3.97
CA ILE A 3 8.78 20.52 -2.89
C ILE A 3 7.89 21.49 -2.12
N GLU A 4 8.30 22.73 -1.95
CA GLU A 4 7.51 23.73 -1.23
C GLU A 4 6.19 24.02 -1.92
N LYS A 5 6.21 24.22 -3.21
CA LYS A 5 5.01 24.46 -4.01
C LYS A 5 4.07 23.26 -4.03
N ILE A 6 4.64 22.05 -4.18
CA ILE A 6 3.88 20.80 -4.18
C ILE A 6 3.18 20.61 -2.84
N THR A 7 3.92 20.73 -1.74
CA THR A 7 3.35 20.51 -0.40
C THR A 7 2.34 21.57 0.01
N ALA A 8 2.54 22.83 -0.40
CA ALA A 8 1.56 23.89 -0.18
C ALA A 8 0.25 23.62 -0.92
N SER A 9 0.32 23.15 -2.18
CA SER A 9 -0.85 22.75 -2.96
C SER A 9 -1.60 21.58 -2.30
N LEU A 10 -0.87 20.55 -1.88
CA LEU A 10 -1.44 19.40 -1.18
C LEU A 10 -2.07 19.77 0.15
N LYS A 11 -1.47 20.69 0.92
CA LYS A 11 -2.01 21.16 2.21
C LYS A 11 -3.33 21.90 2.01
N ASN A 12 -3.41 22.76 1.00
CA ASN A 12 -4.66 23.41 0.62
C ASN A 12 -5.72 22.40 0.17
N ALA A 13 -5.34 21.43 -0.65
CA ALA A 13 -6.22 20.36 -1.11
C ALA A 13 -6.75 19.51 0.07
N SER A 14 -5.88 19.15 1.05
CA SER A 14 -6.29 18.38 2.21
C SER A 14 -7.32 19.11 3.08
N SER A 15 -7.17 20.42 3.23
CA SER A 15 -8.13 21.24 3.97
C SER A 15 -9.52 21.25 3.32
N LYS A 16 -9.56 21.31 1.98
CA LYS A 16 -10.83 21.21 1.22
C LYS A 16 -11.43 19.80 1.31
N LEU A 17 -10.57 18.77 1.18
CA LEU A 17 -10.99 17.36 1.19
C LEU A 17 -11.55 16.93 2.55
N ALA A 18 -10.99 17.45 3.65
CA ALA A 18 -11.48 17.22 5.01
C ALA A 18 -12.93 17.67 5.25
N LEU A 19 -13.44 18.58 4.42
CA LEU A 19 -14.82 19.08 4.50
C LEU A 19 -15.79 18.32 3.59
N GLN A 20 -15.29 17.40 2.75
CA GLN A 20 -16.15 16.63 1.85
C GLN A 20 -16.94 15.56 2.60
N THR A 21 -18.18 15.39 2.18
CA THR A 21 -19.02 14.26 2.62
C THR A 21 -18.57 12.94 2.02
N ALA A 22 -18.95 11.83 2.64
CA ALA A 22 -18.71 10.48 2.11
C ALA A 22 -19.22 10.31 0.67
N SER A 23 -20.38 10.87 0.35
CA SER A 23 -20.96 10.83 -1.01
C SER A 23 -20.09 11.55 -2.02
N GLN A 24 -19.58 12.75 -1.71
CA GLN A 24 -18.71 13.52 -2.59
C GLN A 24 -17.38 12.81 -2.86
N LYS A 25 -16.76 12.23 -1.82
CA LYS A 25 -15.55 11.43 -1.96
C LYS A 25 -15.79 10.17 -2.79
N ASN A 26 -16.91 9.48 -2.58
CA ASN A 26 -17.29 8.29 -3.35
C ASN A 26 -17.54 8.60 -4.83
N GLU A 27 -18.22 9.69 -5.15
CA GLU A 27 -18.43 10.17 -6.52
C GLU A 27 -17.09 10.47 -7.23
N ALA A 28 -16.18 11.14 -6.54
CA ALA A 28 -14.86 11.42 -7.06
C ALA A 28 -14.06 10.14 -7.34
N LEU A 29 -14.05 9.18 -6.40
CA LEU A 29 -13.39 7.89 -6.56
C LEU A 29 -13.99 7.04 -7.70
N LEU A 30 -15.31 7.08 -7.88
CA LEU A 30 -15.98 6.41 -9.00
C LEU A 30 -15.57 7.02 -10.35
N SER A 31 -15.49 8.35 -10.42
CA SER A 31 -15.02 9.06 -11.61
C SER A 31 -13.54 8.73 -11.92
N VAL A 32 -12.69 8.62 -10.89
CA VAL A 32 -11.29 8.21 -11.04
C VAL A 32 -11.19 6.77 -11.54
N SER A 33 -11.94 5.83 -10.97
CA SER A 33 -12.00 4.43 -11.43
C SER A 33 -12.37 4.34 -12.91
N SER A 34 -13.40 5.09 -13.33
CA SER A 34 -13.82 5.18 -14.73
C SER A 34 -12.76 5.81 -15.64
N SER A 35 -11.99 6.78 -15.11
CA SER A 35 -10.91 7.41 -15.85
C SER A 35 -9.71 6.47 -16.02
N ILE A 36 -9.36 5.67 -15.01
CA ILE A 36 -8.32 4.63 -15.11
C ILE A 36 -8.70 3.63 -16.19
N GLU A 37 -9.95 3.16 -16.21
CA GLU A 37 -10.46 2.26 -17.25
C GLU A 37 -10.33 2.85 -18.65
N LYS A 38 -10.76 4.09 -18.85
CA LYS A 38 -10.65 4.79 -20.15
C LYS A 38 -9.20 5.00 -20.60
N ASN A 39 -8.26 5.13 -19.66
CA ASN A 39 -6.84 5.31 -19.94
C ASN A 39 -6.05 4.00 -19.88
N ARG A 40 -6.71 2.83 -19.77
CA ARG A 40 -6.09 1.49 -19.66
C ARG A 40 -4.95 1.28 -20.64
N LYS A 41 -5.20 1.52 -21.92
CA LYS A 41 -4.20 1.35 -22.98
C LYS A 41 -2.97 2.22 -22.76
N ILE A 42 -3.15 3.48 -22.41
CA ILE A 42 -2.03 4.43 -22.16
C ILE A 42 -1.21 3.97 -20.95
N ILE A 43 -1.88 3.50 -19.89
CA ILE A 43 -1.22 3.00 -18.68
C ILE A 43 -0.40 1.74 -19.00
N LEU A 44 -0.95 0.80 -19.78
CA LEU A 44 -0.26 -0.44 -20.17
C LEU A 44 0.91 -0.16 -21.12
N GLU A 45 0.79 0.78 -22.07
CA GLU A 45 1.90 1.22 -22.93
C GLU A 45 3.02 1.86 -22.12
N ALA A 46 2.70 2.73 -21.15
CA ALA A 46 3.69 3.32 -20.26
C ALA A 46 4.39 2.26 -19.39
N ASN A 47 3.64 1.25 -18.93
CA ASN A 47 4.21 0.15 -18.16
C ASN A 47 5.10 -0.75 -19.02
N ALA A 48 4.74 -1.03 -20.26
CA ALA A 48 5.58 -1.80 -21.18
C ALA A 48 6.96 -1.14 -21.37
N LEU A 49 7.01 0.20 -21.42
CA LEU A 49 8.26 0.95 -21.48
C LEU A 49 9.10 0.79 -20.20
N ASP A 50 8.46 0.87 -19.02
CA ASP A 50 9.16 0.66 -17.74
C ASP A 50 9.72 -0.77 -17.64
N VAL A 51 8.95 -1.79 -18.04
CA VAL A 51 9.36 -3.20 -18.05
C VAL A 51 10.53 -3.43 -19.00
N LYS A 52 10.47 -2.84 -20.20
CA LYS A 52 11.58 -2.92 -21.18
C LYS A 52 12.86 -2.34 -20.58
N ASN A 53 12.78 -1.11 -20.08
CA ASN A 53 13.92 -0.42 -19.46
C ASN A 53 14.49 -1.19 -18.23
N ALA A 54 13.63 -1.82 -17.45
CA ALA A 54 14.03 -2.62 -16.30
C ALA A 54 14.82 -3.87 -16.71
N ARG A 55 14.38 -4.58 -17.74
CA ARG A 55 15.10 -5.74 -18.31
C ARG A 55 16.44 -5.35 -18.92
N GLU A 56 16.49 -4.27 -19.66
CA GLU A 56 17.74 -3.73 -20.24
C GLU A 56 18.78 -3.37 -19.18
N ARG A 57 18.32 -2.97 -17.97
CA ARG A 57 19.18 -2.68 -16.81
C ARG A 57 19.53 -3.92 -15.98
N GLY A 58 19.14 -5.11 -16.38
CA GLY A 58 19.44 -6.38 -15.69
C GLY A 58 18.64 -6.60 -14.40
N MET A 59 17.43 -6.00 -14.30
CA MET A 59 16.55 -6.26 -13.15
C MET A 59 16.11 -7.73 -13.12
N SER A 60 16.09 -8.35 -11.93
CA SER A 60 15.65 -9.74 -11.78
C SER A 60 14.19 -9.94 -12.21
N GLU A 61 13.85 -11.09 -12.79
CA GLU A 61 12.48 -11.36 -13.27
C GLU A 61 11.42 -11.24 -12.16
N SER A 62 11.75 -11.57 -10.90
CA SER A 62 10.83 -11.38 -9.78
C SER A 62 10.50 -9.91 -9.48
N LEU A 63 11.43 -9.00 -9.73
CA LEU A 63 11.20 -7.57 -9.62
C LEU A 63 10.48 -7.01 -10.85
N VAL A 64 10.77 -7.56 -12.04
CA VAL A 64 10.05 -7.24 -13.28
C VAL A 64 8.59 -7.65 -13.18
N GLU A 65 8.28 -8.82 -12.62
CA GLU A 65 6.91 -9.28 -12.37
C GLU A 65 6.14 -8.33 -11.45
N ARG A 66 6.80 -7.82 -10.40
CA ARG A 66 6.20 -6.82 -9.49
C ARG A 66 5.95 -5.48 -10.17
N LEU A 67 6.80 -5.11 -11.12
CA LEU A 67 6.71 -3.87 -11.90
C LEU A 67 5.61 -3.97 -12.96
N SER A 68 5.42 -5.14 -13.56
CA SER A 68 4.52 -5.36 -14.68
C SER A 68 3.07 -5.12 -14.33
N LEU A 69 2.34 -4.42 -15.20
CA LEU A 69 0.89 -4.34 -15.23
C LEU A 69 0.37 -5.08 -16.46
N ASP A 70 -0.76 -5.74 -16.30
CA ASP A 70 -1.55 -6.34 -17.34
C ASP A 70 -3.03 -5.97 -17.16
N ASP A 71 -3.91 -6.41 -18.06
CA ASP A 71 -5.34 -6.13 -17.97
C ASP A 71 -5.94 -6.60 -16.66
N LYS A 72 -5.55 -7.80 -16.17
CA LYS A 72 -6.05 -8.35 -14.89
C LYS A 72 -5.64 -7.50 -13.70
N LYS A 73 -4.43 -6.96 -13.72
CA LYS A 73 -3.96 -6.06 -12.65
C LYS A 73 -4.65 -4.70 -12.70
N ILE A 74 -5.00 -4.19 -13.88
CA ILE A 74 -5.84 -2.99 -14.02
C ILE A 74 -7.26 -3.28 -13.51
N ASP A 75 -7.86 -4.43 -13.84
CA ASP A 75 -9.15 -4.85 -13.29
C ASP A 75 -9.11 -4.91 -11.76
N SER A 76 -8.04 -5.48 -11.19
CA SER A 76 -7.82 -5.53 -9.74
C SER A 76 -7.75 -4.14 -9.10
N ILE A 77 -7.12 -3.16 -9.76
CA ILE A 77 -7.10 -1.77 -9.30
C ILE A 77 -8.52 -1.20 -9.28
N ILE A 78 -9.29 -1.40 -10.34
CA ILE A 78 -10.68 -0.93 -10.46
C ILE A 78 -11.56 -1.57 -9.38
N ASP A 79 -11.40 -2.86 -9.12
CA ASP A 79 -12.14 -3.56 -8.07
C ASP A 79 -11.74 -3.09 -6.68
N SER A 80 -10.46 -2.74 -6.46
CA SER A 80 -10.00 -2.09 -5.21
C SER A 80 -10.73 -0.76 -4.98
N PHE A 81 -10.93 0.06 -6.03
CA PHE A 81 -11.71 1.29 -5.90
C PHE A 81 -13.17 1.02 -5.50
N LYS A 82 -13.82 0.02 -6.13
CA LYS A 82 -15.20 -0.37 -5.76
C LYS A 82 -15.28 -0.81 -4.30
N LEU A 83 -14.32 -1.60 -3.84
CA LEU A 83 -14.23 -2.04 -2.45
C LEU A 83 -14.06 -0.86 -1.49
N ILE A 84 -13.13 0.07 -1.78
CA ILE A 84 -12.89 1.26 -0.96
C ILE A 84 -14.12 2.17 -0.92
N ILE A 85 -14.81 2.34 -2.04
CA ILE A 85 -16.06 3.11 -2.11
C ILE A 85 -17.15 2.50 -1.21
N SER A 86 -17.25 1.17 -1.15
CA SER A 86 -18.24 0.47 -0.32
C SER A 86 -17.96 0.54 1.18
N GLN A 87 -16.73 0.86 1.60
CA GLN A 87 -16.37 0.98 3.01
C GLN A 87 -17.01 2.23 3.63
N THR A 88 -17.32 2.13 4.93
CA THR A 88 -17.76 3.28 5.72
C THR A 88 -16.67 4.37 5.73
N ASP A 89 -17.09 5.61 5.63
CA ASP A 89 -16.19 6.76 5.76
C ASP A 89 -15.72 6.88 7.21
N PRO A 90 -14.41 6.83 7.48
CA PRO A 90 -13.93 6.93 8.86
C PRO A 90 -13.96 8.36 9.42
N VAL A 91 -14.07 9.37 8.56
CA VAL A 91 -14.02 10.79 8.99
C VAL A 91 -15.30 11.17 9.71
N GLY A 92 -15.16 11.71 10.92
CA GLY A 92 -16.28 12.11 11.77
C GLY A 92 -16.86 10.96 12.61
N GLU A 93 -16.32 9.73 12.51
CA GLU A 93 -16.71 8.62 13.39
C GLU A 93 -16.40 8.96 14.85
N GLU A 94 -17.40 8.86 15.73
CA GLU A 94 -17.22 9.01 17.16
C GLU A 94 -16.70 7.69 17.76
N ILE A 95 -15.49 7.73 18.35
CA ILE A 95 -14.83 6.56 18.94
C ILE A 95 -15.23 6.41 20.40
N ALA A 96 -15.38 7.52 21.13
CA ALA A 96 -15.73 7.58 22.53
C ALA A 96 -16.38 8.93 22.86
N GLY A 97 -17.22 8.92 23.91
CA GLY A 97 -17.83 10.14 24.44
C GLY A 97 -18.15 9.98 25.92
N TRP A 98 -17.96 11.06 26.70
CA TRP A 98 -18.28 11.08 28.13
C TRP A 98 -18.65 12.48 28.60
N LYS A 99 -19.29 12.55 29.77
CA LYS A 99 -19.54 13.81 30.49
C LYS A 99 -18.58 13.95 31.65
N THR A 100 -18.03 15.15 31.81
CA THR A 100 -17.21 15.47 32.99
C THR A 100 -18.12 15.77 34.21
N PRO A 101 -17.58 15.72 35.45
CA PRO A 101 -18.32 16.14 36.64
C PRO A 101 -18.86 17.57 36.56
N ALA A 102 -18.20 18.44 35.82
CA ALA A 102 -18.64 19.83 35.58
C ALA A 102 -19.71 19.94 34.47
N GLY A 103 -20.24 18.82 33.93
CA GLY A 103 -21.32 18.81 32.94
C GLY A 103 -20.88 18.98 31.48
N MET A 104 -19.58 19.13 31.18
CA MET A 104 -19.07 19.25 29.82
C MET A 104 -19.14 17.90 29.09
N THR A 105 -19.65 17.90 27.85
CA THR A 105 -19.66 16.72 26.99
C THR A 105 -18.38 16.69 26.15
N ILE A 106 -17.61 15.63 26.26
CA ILE A 106 -16.41 15.39 25.45
C ILE A 106 -16.72 14.28 24.46
N ARG A 107 -16.30 14.46 23.19
CA ARG A 107 -16.37 13.44 22.14
C ARG A 107 -15.00 13.29 21.51
N GLN A 108 -14.59 12.05 21.29
CA GLN A 108 -13.39 11.70 20.54
C GLN A 108 -13.82 11.27 19.14
N VAL A 109 -13.46 12.05 18.13
CA VAL A 109 -13.83 11.82 16.73
C VAL A 109 -12.61 11.62 15.85
N ARG A 110 -12.73 10.77 14.83
CA ARG A 110 -11.70 10.57 13.82
C ARG A 110 -11.65 11.77 12.87
N VAL A 111 -10.44 12.25 12.61
CA VAL A 111 -10.17 13.34 11.65
C VAL A 111 -9.10 12.90 10.64
N PRO A 112 -9.06 13.50 9.44
CA PRO A 112 -7.96 13.24 8.49
C PRO A 112 -6.60 13.63 9.08
N LEU A 113 -5.55 12.93 8.65
CA LEU A 113 -4.17 13.24 9.04
C LEU A 113 -3.67 14.53 8.37
N GLY A 114 -4.09 14.78 7.13
CA GLY A 114 -3.68 15.91 6.32
C GLY A 114 -2.96 15.50 5.05
N VAL A 115 -1.68 15.82 4.92
CA VAL A 115 -0.82 15.42 3.78
C VAL A 115 -0.06 14.15 4.14
N VAL A 116 -0.35 13.06 3.44
CA VAL A 116 0.29 11.75 3.62
C VAL A 116 1.34 11.54 2.53
N ALA A 117 2.60 11.33 2.90
CA ALA A 117 3.65 10.95 1.97
C ALA A 117 3.82 9.43 1.94
N ILE A 118 3.74 8.82 0.75
CA ILE A 118 4.04 7.39 0.58
C ILE A 118 5.27 7.23 -0.29
N ILE A 119 6.30 6.57 0.29
CA ILE A 119 7.56 6.27 -0.38
C ILE A 119 7.59 4.77 -0.64
N TYR A 120 7.57 4.38 -1.93
CA TYR A 120 7.37 2.99 -2.30
C TYR A 120 8.29 2.53 -3.44
N GLU A 121 8.49 1.21 -3.49
CA GLU A 121 9.29 0.54 -4.50
C GLU A 121 8.48 0.24 -5.78
N SER A 122 9.05 -0.53 -6.68
CA SER A 122 8.59 -0.84 -8.04
C SER A 122 7.24 -1.60 -8.10
N ARG A 123 6.16 -0.94 -7.69
CA ARG A 123 4.78 -1.47 -7.72
C ARG A 123 3.82 -0.39 -8.17
N PRO A 124 3.56 -0.24 -9.48
CA PRO A 124 2.71 0.85 -10.00
C PRO A 124 1.29 0.88 -9.41
N ASN A 125 0.71 -0.29 -9.10
CA ASN A 125 -0.62 -0.37 -8.48
C ASN A 125 -0.72 0.42 -7.15
N VAL A 126 0.40 0.53 -6.41
CA VAL A 126 0.43 1.31 -5.15
C VAL A 126 0.05 2.77 -5.37
N THR A 127 0.36 3.34 -6.55
CA THR A 127 -0.04 4.71 -6.91
C THR A 127 -1.55 4.91 -6.81
N ALA A 128 -2.32 3.97 -7.36
CA ALA A 128 -3.77 4.04 -7.38
C ALA A 128 -4.40 3.63 -6.04
N ASP A 129 -3.93 2.52 -5.45
CA ASP A 129 -4.46 2.00 -4.18
C ASP A 129 -4.24 2.99 -3.04
N ALA A 130 -3.02 3.54 -2.94
CA ALA A 130 -2.68 4.52 -1.92
C ALA A 130 -3.48 5.82 -2.07
N PHE A 131 -3.67 6.30 -3.31
CA PHE A 131 -4.51 7.45 -3.59
C PHE A 131 -5.95 7.20 -3.14
N ALA A 132 -6.54 6.08 -3.51
CA ALA A 132 -7.93 5.78 -3.19
C ALA A 132 -8.18 5.74 -1.67
N LEU A 133 -7.28 5.11 -0.92
CA LEU A 133 -7.35 5.05 0.55
C LEU A 133 -7.16 6.42 1.20
N ALA A 134 -6.19 7.21 0.74
CA ALA A 134 -5.95 8.55 1.25
C ALA A 134 -7.14 9.47 0.98
N TYR A 135 -7.65 9.49 -0.26
CA TYR A 135 -8.78 10.33 -0.65
C TYR A 135 -10.06 9.95 0.10
N LYS A 136 -10.35 8.64 0.24
CA LYS A 136 -11.51 8.15 1.02
C LYS A 136 -11.46 8.60 2.47
N SER A 137 -10.28 8.58 3.08
CA SER A 137 -10.06 9.01 4.47
C SER A 137 -9.80 10.52 4.65
N GLY A 138 -10.05 11.32 3.60
CA GLY A 138 -10.00 12.78 3.66
C GLY A 138 -8.58 13.37 3.60
N ASN A 139 -7.58 12.60 3.15
CA ASN A 139 -6.19 13.02 3.10
C ASN A 139 -5.74 13.30 1.67
N SER A 140 -4.93 14.33 1.47
CA SER A 140 -4.15 14.49 0.25
C SER A 140 -2.89 13.62 0.30
N ILE A 141 -2.35 13.28 -0.88
CA ILE A 141 -1.25 12.32 -0.96
C ILE A 141 -0.09 12.83 -1.81
N LEU A 142 1.11 12.72 -1.26
CA LEU A 142 2.38 12.90 -1.93
C LEU A 142 3.00 11.53 -2.20
N LEU A 143 3.11 11.15 -3.45
CA LEU A 143 3.63 9.86 -3.87
C LEU A 143 5.08 9.98 -4.33
N ARG A 144 5.94 9.09 -3.83
CA ARG A 144 7.31 8.90 -4.32
C ARG A 144 7.54 7.44 -4.64
N GLY A 145 7.37 7.09 -5.91
CA GLY A 145 7.65 5.76 -6.42
C GLY A 145 9.09 5.57 -6.89
N SER A 146 9.48 4.34 -7.17
CA SER A 146 10.76 4.02 -7.79
C SER A 146 10.88 4.63 -9.18
N SER A 147 12.10 5.04 -9.56
CA SER A 147 12.42 5.51 -10.91
C SER A 147 12.22 4.43 -11.98
N SER A 148 12.23 3.15 -11.61
CA SER A 148 11.94 2.04 -12.53
C SER A 148 10.47 1.96 -12.97
N ALA A 149 9.55 2.59 -12.23
CA ALA A 149 8.11 2.62 -12.52
C ALA A 149 7.61 4.02 -12.90
N ILE A 150 8.50 4.91 -13.28
CA ILE A 150 8.16 6.34 -13.41
C ILE A 150 7.11 6.60 -14.49
N ASN A 151 7.19 5.93 -15.64
CA ASN A 151 6.23 6.14 -16.73
C ASN A 151 4.84 5.62 -16.34
N SER A 152 4.76 4.46 -15.73
CA SER A 152 3.51 3.88 -15.21
C SER A 152 2.88 4.78 -14.15
N ASN A 153 3.68 5.27 -13.20
CA ASN A 153 3.20 6.12 -12.11
C ASN A 153 2.67 7.46 -12.62
N LEU A 154 3.36 8.08 -13.60
CA LEU A 154 2.90 9.31 -14.25
C LEU A 154 1.61 9.11 -15.04
N ALA A 155 1.49 7.99 -15.76
CA ALA A 155 0.27 7.65 -16.49
C ALA A 155 -0.93 7.46 -15.54
N LEU A 156 -0.71 6.77 -14.41
CA LEU A 156 -1.74 6.59 -13.37
C LEU A 156 -2.10 7.92 -12.69
N GLU A 157 -1.12 8.74 -12.30
CA GLU A 157 -1.39 10.07 -11.73
C GLU A 157 -2.23 10.92 -12.69
N LYS A 158 -1.87 10.93 -13.97
CA LYS A 158 -2.62 11.68 -15.00
C LYS A 158 -4.06 11.20 -15.13
N ALA A 159 -4.28 9.88 -15.15
CA ALA A 159 -5.62 9.29 -15.21
C ALA A 159 -6.42 9.63 -13.94
N ILE A 160 -5.80 9.58 -12.75
CA ILE A 160 -6.42 9.95 -11.48
C ILE A 160 -6.84 11.43 -11.50
N LYS A 161 -5.93 12.34 -11.84
CA LYS A 161 -6.22 13.78 -11.93
C LYS A 161 -7.33 14.08 -12.94
N GLN A 162 -7.33 13.40 -14.07
CA GLN A 162 -8.41 13.55 -15.06
C GLN A 162 -9.75 13.10 -14.49
N GLY A 163 -9.80 11.97 -13.77
CA GLY A 163 -11.00 11.50 -13.11
C GLY A 163 -11.52 12.50 -12.06
N LEU A 164 -10.62 13.06 -11.26
CA LEU A 164 -10.97 14.10 -10.27
C LEU A 164 -11.53 15.36 -10.93
N LYS A 165 -10.92 15.83 -12.02
CA LYS A 165 -11.42 17.00 -12.79
C LYS A 165 -12.81 16.77 -13.38
N ASN A 166 -13.15 15.54 -13.73
CA ASN A 166 -14.46 15.16 -14.29
C ASN A 166 -15.53 15.01 -13.21
N ALA A 167 -15.17 14.85 -11.94
CA ALA A 167 -16.11 14.77 -10.84
C ALA A 167 -16.52 16.17 -10.36
N LYS A 168 -17.80 16.37 -10.07
CA LYS A 168 -18.36 17.68 -9.66
C LYS A 168 -17.63 18.29 -8.45
N ASN A 169 -17.21 17.44 -7.51
CA ASN A 169 -16.53 17.85 -6.28
C ASN A 169 -15.11 17.29 -6.19
N GLY A 170 -14.53 16.87 -7.30
CA GLY A 170 -13.18 16.31 -7.32
C GLY A 170 -12.11 17.37 -7.07
N ILE A 171 -11.09 17.03 -6.27
CA ILE A 171 -9.98 17.89 -5.93
C ILE A 171 -8.72 17.29 -6.56
N ASP A 172 -8.35 17.73 -7.77
CA ASP A 172 -7.25 17.14 -8.53
C ASP A 172 -5.87 17.49 -7.95
N GLU A 173 -5.78 18.53 -7.13
CA GLU A 173 -4.59 18.85 -6.35
C GLU A 173 -4.38 17.93 -5.14
N ALA A 174 -5.33 17.05 -4.80
CA ALA A 174 -5.19 16.12 -3.66
C ALA A 174 -4.15 15.00 -3.89
N ILE A 175 -3.62 14.87 -5.09
CA ILE A 175 -2.54 13.94 -5.44
C ILE A 175 -1.39 14.65 -6.13
N SER A 176 -0.17 14.30 -5.76
CA SER A 176 1.04 14.70 -6.49
C SER A 176 2.06 13.57 -6.46
N LEU A 177 2.62 13.26 -7.62
CA LEU A 177 3.78 12.39 -7.74
C LEU A 177 5.05 13.23 -7.70
N ALA A 178 5.97 12.89 -6.80
CA ALA A 178 7.30 13.49 -6.71
C ALA A 178 8.30 12.61 -7.48
N PRO A 179 8.70 12.97 -8.70
CA PRO A 179 9.68 12.23 -9.47
C PRO A 179 11.10 12.52 -8.98
N CYS A 180 11.36 12.16 -7.72
CA CYS A 180 12.67 12.38 -7.09
C CYS A 180 13.78 11.66 -7.87
N LYS A 181 14.77 12.41 -8.31
CA LYS A 181 15.92 11.91 -9.08
C LYS A 181 17.03 11.36 -8.18
N ASN A 182 17.13 11.84 -6.96
CA ASN A 182 18.20 11.52 -6.00
C ASN A 182 17.68 11.38 -4.57
N HIS A 183 18.58 11.00 -3.64
CA HIS A 183 18.25 10.84 -2.23
C HIS A 183 17.94 12.18 -1.53
N GLU A 184 18.58 13.27 -1.92
CA GLU A 184 18.38 14.59 -1.34
C GLU A 184 16.94 15.09 -1.53
N GLU A 185 16.33 14.84 -2.69
CA GLU A 185 14.94 15.19 -2.94
C GLU A 185 13.96 14.34 -2.10
N VAL A 186 14.33 13.10 -1.77
CA VAL A 186 13.56 12.27 -0.83
C VAL A 186 13.69 12.81 0.59
N GLU A 187 14.89 13.22 0.99
CA GLU A 187 15.13 13.82 2.29
C GLU A 187 14.32 15.12 2.47
N GLN A 188 14.21 15.96 1.43
CA GLN A 188 13.35 17.15 1.47
C GLN A 188 11.90 16.83 1.79
N ILE A 189 11.36 15.71 1.29
CA ILE A 189 10.01 15.26 1.65
C ILE A 189 9.96 14.85 3.12
N LEU A 190 10.93 14.03 3.57
CA LEU A 190 10.97 13.46 4.91
C LEU A 190 11.26 14.49 6.01
N THR A 191 11.81 15.63 5.64
CA THR A 191 12.11 16.74 6.56
C THR A 191 11.15 17.91 6.46
N ALA A 192 10.08 17.80 5.64
CA ALA A 192 9.10 18.86 5.39
C ALA A 192 8.11 19.03 6.56
N VAL A 193 8.62 19.34 7.75
CA VAL A 193 7.82 19.55 8.98
C VAL A 193 6.79 20.66 8.78
N GLY A 194 5.55 20.41 9.21
CA GLY A 194 4.40 21.31 9.04
C GLY A 194 3.78 21.34 7.65
N LYS A 195 4.44 20.72 6.65
CA LYS A 195 3.98 20.62 5.25
C LYS A 195 3.49 19.22 4.89
N VAL A 196 4.16 18.20 5.42
CA VAL A 196 3.78 16.79 5.34
C VAL A 196 3.49 16.30 6.75
N ASP A 197 2.35 15.68 6.95
CA ASP A 197 1.84 15.31 8.29
C ASP A 197 2.32 13.91 8.72
N VAL A 198 2.53 12.99 7.76
CA VAL A 198 3.02 11.64 8.03
C VAL A 198 3.67 11.02 6.79
N ALA A 199 4.69 10.18 7.00
CA ALA A 199 5.29 9.35 5.95
C ALA A 199 4.98 7.86 6.19
N LEU A 200 4.66 7.14 5.09
CA LEU A 200 4.44 5.69 5.09
C LEU A 200 5.41 5.03 4.07
N PRO A 201 6.51 4.44 4.53
CA PRO A 201 7.38 3.65 3.66
C PRO A 201 6.74 2.30 3.30
N ARG A 202 6.82 1.91 2.01
CA ARG A 202 6.34 0.64 1.46
C ARG A 202 7.39 -0.03 0.60
N GLY A 203 8.18 -0.91 1.17
CA GLY A 203 9.27 -1.60 0.48
C GLY A 203 10.04 -2.53 1.38
N GLY A 204 11.26 -2.87 0.98
CA GLY A 204 12.17 -3.69 1.77
C GLY A 204 12.73 -2.96 2.99
N ALA A 205 13.33 -3.71 3.91
CA ALA A 205 13.89 -3.21 5.17
C ALA A 205 14.85 -2.01 4.96
N LYS A 206 15.64 -2.04 3.87
CA LYS A 206 16.59 -0.96 3.55
C LYS A 206 15.87 0.39 3.33
N LEU A 207 14.77 0.38 2.59
CA LEU A 207 13.97 1.60 2.35
C LEU A 207 13.32 2.07 3.66
N ILE A 208 12.72 1.15 4.41
CA ILE A 208 12.04 1.47 5.67
C ILE A 208 13.02 2.09 6.66
N ASN A 209 14.18 1.45 6.86
CA ASN A 209 15.22 1.96 7.77
C ASN A 209 15.73 3.33 7.33
N MET A 210 15.96 3.56 6.04
CA MET A 210 16.36 4.86 5.51
C MET A 210 15.32 5.93 5.84
N VAL A 211 14.04 5.66 5.59
CA VAL A 211 12.97 6.62 5.89
C VAL A 211 12.90 6.93 7.39
N VAL A 212 12.95 5.91 8.25
CA VAL A 212 12.89 6.08 9.71
C VAL A 212 14.07 6.89 10.25
N GLN A 213 15.28 6.65 9.73
CA GLN A 213 16.48 7.37 10.17
C GLN A 213 16.54 8.82 9.66
N THR A 214 15.95 9.11 8.50
CA THR A 214 16.02 10.42 7.84
C THR A 214 14.88 11.34 8.23
N ALA A 215 13.70 10.77 8.51
CA ALA A 215 12.48 11.56 8.69
C ALA A 215 12.51 12.43 9.95
N LYS A 216 12.10 13.69 9.80
CA LYS A 216 11.76 14.61 10.89
C LYS A 216 10.25 14.77 11.07
N ILE A 217 9.46 14.17 10.18
CA ILE A 217 8.00 14.05 10.28
C ILE A 217 7.63 12.69 10.86
N PRO A 218 6.42 12.51 11.42
CA PRO A 218 5.94 11.22 11.90
C PRO A 218 6.03 10.15 10.82
N VAL A 219 6.43 8.92 11.21
CA VAL A 219 6.51 7.77 10.31
C VAL A 219 5.66 6.63 10.84
N ILE A 220 4.77 6.10 9.99
CA ILE A 220 4.07 4.84 10.26
C ILE A 220 4.74 3.77 9.41
N GLN A 221 5.54 2.93 10.05
CA GLN A 221 6.27 1.86 9.38
C GLN A 221 5.66 0.49 9.64
N THR A 222 5.86 -0.40 8.68
CA THR A 222 5.61 -1.84 8.87
C THR A 222 6.92 -2.53 9.19
N GLY A 223 6.94 -3.39 10.20
CA GLY A 223 8.09 -4.26 10.48
C GLY A 223 8.20 -5.41 9.48
N ALA A 224 9.34 -6.12 9.50
CA ALA A 224 9.45 -7.43 8.88
C ALA A 224 8.67 -8.43 9.75
N GLY A 225 7.80 -9.22 9.13
CA GLY A 225 7.09 -10.30 9.80
C GLY A 225 7.76 -11.63 9.48
N ILE A 226 7.99 -12.45 10.51
CA ILE A 226 8.29 -13.87 10.36
C ILE A 226 7.02 -14.60 10.77
N CYS A 227 6.25 -15.07 9.77
CA CYS A 227 4.96 -15.69 10.01
C CYS A 227 5.15 -17.13 10.47
N HIS A 228 4.45 -17.51 11.53
CA HIS A 228 4.55 -18.82 12.15
C HIS A 228 3.23 -19.56 12.02
N LEU A 229 3.33 -20.88 11.83
CA LEU A 229 2.22 -21.83 12.01
C LEU A 229 2.58 -22.70 13.20
N TYR A 230 1.72 -22.73 14.23
CA TYR A 230 1.82 -23.71 15.31
C TYR A 230 0.83 -24.84 15.07
N VAL A 231 1.31 -26.09 15.17
CA VAL A 231 0.51 -27.31 15.05
C VAL A 231 0.43 -27.97 16.41
N ASP A 232 -0.72 -27.83 17.07
CA ASP A 232 -1.00 -28.37 18.38
C ASP A 232 -1.24 -29.89 18.36
N GLU A 233 -1.09 -30.56 19.50
CA GLU A 233 -1.35 -32.00 19.64
C GLU A 233 -2.81 -32.40 19.29
N SER A 234 -3.75 -31.47 19.44
CA SER A 234 -5.16 -31.69 19.13
C SER A 234 -5.51 -31.34 17.67
N ALA A 235 -4.53 -30.93 16.84
CA ALA A 235 -4.79 -30.50 15.48
C ALA A 235 -5.21 -31.67 14.56
N ASP A 236 -6.12 -31.38 13.63
CA ASP A 236 -6.32 -32.24 12.46
C ASP A 236 -5.10 -32.11 11.55
N LEU A 237 -4.35 -33.22 11.37
CA LEU A 237 -3.09 -33.23 10.65
C LEU A 237 -3.27 -32.93 9.17
N GLU A 238 -4.35 -33.37 8.52
CA GLU A 238 -4.63 -33.08 7.13
C GLU A 238 -4.95 -31.59 6.91
N MET A 239 -5.74 -31.01 7.80
CA MET A 239 -6.01 -29.57 7.78
C MET A 239 -4.72 -28.78 7.98
N ALA A 240 -3.89 -29.14 8.96
CA ALA A 240 -2.62 -28.48 9.24
C ALA A 240 -1.66 -28.52 8.03
N LEU A 241 -1.56 -29.68 7.35
CA LEU A 241 -0.76 -29.83 6.13
C LEU A 241 -1.29 -28.95 4.99
N ASN A 242 -2.61 -28.87 4.82
CA ASN A 242 -3.21 -28.05 3.77
C ASN A 242 -3.01 -26.55 4.05
N ILE A 243 -3.13 -26.14 5.29
CA ILE A 243 -2.85 -24.75 5.73
C ILE A 243 -1.38 -24.42 5.48
N ALA A 244 -0.45 -25.28 5.93
CA ALA A 244 0.99 -25.11 5.74
C ALA A 244 1.35 -24.96 4.24
N TRP A 245 0.83 -25.86 3.42
CA TRP A 245 1.03 -25.84 1.98
C TRP A 245 0.55 -24.54 1.35
N ASN A 246 -0.71 -24.18 1.58
CA ASN A 246 -1.29 -22.97 1.00
C ASN A 246 -0.54 -21.72 1.47
N ALA A 247 -0.29 -21.60 2.77
CA ALA A 247 0.36 -20.43 3.37
C ALA A 247 1.80 -20.22 2.87
N LYS A 248 2.51 -21.29 2.44
CA LYS A 248 3.86 -21.19 1.88
C LYS A 248 3.87 -21.05 0.37
N THR A 249 3.01 -21.79 -0.35
CA THR A 249 3.16 -21.96 -1.81
C THR A 249 2.28 -21.05 -2.64
N GLN A 250 1.16 -20.55 -2.09
CA GLN A 250 0.22 -19.67 -2.80
C GLN A 250 0.93 -18.41 -3.34
N ARG A 251 1.74 -17.76 -2.49
CA ARG A 251 2.47 -16.55 -2.84
C ARG A 251 3.73 -16.40 -1.98
N PRO A 252 4.81 -17.13 -2.27
CA PRO A 252 6.00 -17.21 -1.41
C PRO A 252 6.65 -15.85 -1.09
N GLY A 253 6.57 -14.90 -2.02
CA GLY A 253 7.11 -13.55 -1.85
C GLY A 253 6.19 -12.56 -1.12
N ALA A 254 5.05 -13.00 -0.57
CA ALA A 254 4.18 -12.15 0.23
C ALA A 254 4.73 -12.03 1.66
N CYS A 255 4.54 -10.85 2.27
CA CYS A 255 5.01 -10.60 3.65
C CYS A 255 4.27 -11.42 4.72
N ASN A 256 3.17 -12.08 4.38
CA ASN A 256 2.37 -12.97 5.24
C ASN A 256 2.49 -14.46 4.84
N ALA A 257 3.40 -14.83 3.92
CA ALA A 257 3.72 -16.22 3.69
C ALA A 257 4.44 -16.79 4.92
N ILE A 258 4.12 -18.04 5.32
CA ILE A 258 4.78 -18.63 6.48
C ILE A 258 6.27 -18.90 6.20
N GLU A 259 7.07 -18.73 7.24
CA GLU A 259 8.50 -19.02 7.22
C GLU A 259 8.89 -20.07 8.26
N THR A 260 8.11 -20.21 9.33
CA THR A 260 8.38 -21.11 10.43
C THR A 260 7.14 -21.96 10.74
N ILE A 261 7.35 -23.26 10.94
CA ILE A 261 6.33 -24.19 11.44
C ILE A 261 6.83 -24.73 12.77
N VAL A 262 6.07 -24.50 13.82
CA VAL A 262 6.30 -25.04 15.18
C VAL A 262 5.33 -26.18 15.39
N VAL A 263 5.82 -27.36 15.73
CA VAL A 263 5.02 -28.58 15.89
C VAL A 263 5.13 -29.09 17.31
N ASN A 264 3.98 -29.44 17.92
CA ASN A 264 3.98 -30.07 19.23
C ASN A 264 4.72 -31.41 19.20
N GLU A 265 5.58 -31.65 20.19
CA GLU A 265 6.46 -32.83 20.28
C GLU A 265 5.71 -34.17 20.17
N LYS A 266 4.50 -34.27 20.71
CA LYS A 266 3.69 -35.50 20.71
C LYS A 266 3.27 -35.96 19.31
N ILE A 267 3.21 -35.05 18.34
CA ILE A 267 2.75 -35.35 16.98
C ILE A 267 3.86 -35.27 15.93
N LEU A 268 5.09 -34.95 16.31
CA LEU A 268 6.24 -34.82 15.39
C LEU A 268 6.35 -36.02 14.45
N ASN A 269 6.36 -37.23 14.99
CA ASN A 269 6.55 -38.47 14.20
C ASN A 269 5.41 -38.73 13.20
N GLN A 270 4.25 -38.12 13.39
CA GLN A 270 3.11 -38.28 12.48
C GLN A 270 3.05 -37.14 11.46
N PHE A 271 3.40 -35.90 11.86
CA PHE A 271 3.25 -34.73 11.04
C PHE A 271 4.45 -34.49 10.10
N ILE A 272 5.68 -34.58 10.62
CA ILE A 272 6.89 -34.23 9.86
C ILE A 272 7.07 -35.09 8.59
N PRO A 273 6.92 -36.43 8.61
CA PRO A 273 7.05 -37.21 7.38
C PRO A 273 6.07 -36.80 6.29
N ARG A 274 4.83 -36.52 6.66
CA ARG A 274 3.79 -36.04 5.71
C ARG A 274 4.09 -34.65 5.19
N LEU A 275 4.63 -33.76 6.04
CA LEU A 275 5.05 -32.43 5.65
C LEU A 275 6.19 -32.49 4.63
N VAL A 276 7.20 -33.32 4.88
CA VAL A 276 8.34 -33.53 3.97
C VAL A 276 7.87 -34.06 2.61
N GLU A 277 7.00 -35.08 2.61
CA GLU A 277 6.43 -35.62 1.38
C GLU A 277 5.65 -34.56 0.59
N LYS A 278 4.80 -33.79 1.26
CA LYS A 278 3.95 -32.76 0.64
C LYS A 278 4.76 -31.60 0.04
N PHE A 279 5.89 -31.24 0.66
CA PHE A 279 6.73 -30.14 0.25
C PHE A 279 7.87 -30.57 -0.71
N ALA A 280 8.08 -31.87 -0.89
CA ALA A 280 9.17 -32.40 -1.72
C ALA A 280 9.26 -31.74 -3.11
N GLY A 281 10.47 -31.33 -3.48
CA GLY A 281 10.77 -30.72 -4.77
C GLY A 281 10.22 -29.30 -5.00
N LYS A 282 9.52 -28.70 -4.01
CA LYS A 282 8.95 -27.35 -4.15
C LYS A 282 9.41 -26.37 -3.09
N VAL A 283 9.66 -26.83 -1.86
CA VAL A 283 10.06 -26.00 -0.74
C VAL A 283 11.24 -26.65 -0.02
N GLU A 284 12.29 -25.89 0.21
CA GLU A 284 13.39 -26.29 1.09
C GLU A 284 12.91 -26.27 2.55
N LEU A 285 13.04 -27.39 3.24
CA LEU A 285 12.76 -27.50 4.66
C LEU A 285 14.09 -27.50 5.44
N ARG A 286 14.19 -26.65 6.42
CA ARG A 286 15.32 -26.60 7.37
C ARG A 286 14.77 -27.00 8.72
N LEU A 287 15.16 -28.18 9.17
CA LEU A 287 14.71 -28.78 10.42
C LEU A 287 15.78 -28.55 11.50
N ASP A 288 15.38 -28.60 12.77
CA ASP A 288 16.30 -28.66 13.90
C ASP A 288 16.85 -30.10 14.04
N GLU A 289 17.76 -30.29 15.03
CA GLU A 289 18.43 -31.59 15.22
C GLU A 289 17.57 -32.64 15.96
N LYS A 290 16.34 -32.25 16.38
CA LYS A 290 15.40 -33.16 17.04
C LYS A 290 14.39 -33.68 16.02
#